data_13b013bb278cc55c2daf3dec45f26d3e
#
_entry.id   13b013bb278cc55c2daf3dec45f26d3e
#
_cell.length_a   1.000
_cell.length_b   1.000
_cell.length_c   1.000
_cell.angle_alpha   90.00
_cell.angle_beta   90.00
_cell.angle_gamma   90.00
#
_symmetry.space_group_name_H-M   'P 1'
#
loop_
_entity.id
_entity.type
_entity.pdbx_description
1 polymer ?
#
loop_
_entity_poly.entity_id
_entity_poly.type
_entity_poly.pdbx_seq_one_letter_code
_entity_poly.pdbx_strand_id
1 'polypeptide(L)'
;MMKKIVAVCLFLGLSLYANAKDTIVVLDTNIGKIELKMYPKVAPLAVENFTTHVKNGYYNGLKFHRIIKGFMIQGGDPRGNGTGGESIWKKPFKDEFANNVVFDKPFLLAMANSGPKTNGSQFFITLAPTGWLNGKHTIFGEVVKGKDVVRKMENVSVSPGNNVPMFDQVIKKAYIKK
;
A
#
# COMPACT_ATOMS: atom_id res chain seq x y z
N MET A 1 -31.46 -64.80 5.30
CA MET A 1 -31.17 -63.73 4.35
C MET A 1 -31.13 -62.35 5.09
N MET A 2 -29.96 -61.87 5.48
CA MET A 2 -29.83 -60.62 6.20
C MET A 2 -29.52 -59.51 5.18
N LYS A 3 -30.43 -58.54 5.05
CA LYS A 3 -30.21 -57.34 4.21
C LYS A 3 -29.33 -56.34 4.98
N LYS A 4 -28.13 -56.07 4.50
CA LYS A 4 -27.24 -55.01 5.01
C LYS A 4 -27.76 -53.67 4.48
N ILE A 5 -28.19 -52.81 5.41
CA ILE A 5 -28.51 -51.40 5.11
C ILE A 5 -27.19 -50.62 5.14
N VAL A 6 -26.76 -50.09 4.00
CA VAL A 6 -25.63 -49.17 3.88
C VAL A 6 -26.17 -47.78 4.09
N ALA A 7 -25.85 -47.17 5.21
CA ALA A 7 -26.15 -45.75 5.47
C ALA A 7 -25.09 -44.89 4.77
N VAL A 8 -25.49 -44.19 3.74
CA VAL A 8 -24.67 -43.16 3.08
C VAL A 8 -24.80 -41.86 3.88
N CYS A 9 -23.78 -41.53 4.68
CA CYS A 9 -23.67 -40.25 5.34
C CYS A 9 -23.22 -39.20 4.31
N LEU A 10 -24.17 -38.39 3.83
CA LEU A 10 -23.89 -37.20 3.04
C LEU A 10 -23.28 -36.12 3.98
N PHE A 11 -21.96 -35.94 3.98
CA PHE A 11 -21.33 -34.80 4.60
C PHE A 11 -21.58 -33.57 3.72
N LEU A 12 -22.58 -32.76 4.06
CA LEU A 12 -22.70 -31.40 3.55
C LEU A 12 -21.58 -30.55 4.17
N GLY A 13 -20.48 -30.40 3.43
CA GLY A 13 -19.45 -29.43 3.76
C GLY A 13 -20.02 -28.01 3.59
N LEU A 14 -20.53 -27.39 4.66
CA LEU A 14 -20.76 -25.96 4.72
C LEU A 14 -19.38 -25.26 4.67
N SER A 15 -18.97 -24.84 3.48
CA SER A 15 -17.87 -23.89 3.32
C SER A 15 -18.31 -22.56 3.95
N LEU A 16 -17.90 -22.33 5.20
CA LEU A 16 -17.95 -21.03 5.83
C LEU A 16 -17.03 -20.10 5.02
N TYR A 17 -17.57 -19.40 4.04
CA TYR A 17 -16.92 -18.21 3.46
C TYR A 17 -16.91 -17.16 4.57
N ALA A 18 -15.89 -17.20 5.43
CA ALA A 18 -15.57 -16.09 6.28
C ALA A 18 -15.31 -14.89 5.35
N ASN A 19 -16.20 -13.91 5.37
CA ASN A 19 -15.96 -12.61 4.76
C ASN A 19 -14.70 -12.04 5.44
N ALA A 20 -13.55 -12.24 4.83
CA ALA A 20 -12.30 -11.69 5.32
C ALA A 20 -12.47 -10.17 5.31
N LYS A 21 -12.58 -9.59 6.50
CA LYS A 21 -12.69 -8.13 6.69
C LYS A 21 -11.52 -7.47 5.97
N ASP A 22 -11.82 -6.48 5.13
CA ASP A 22 -10.79 -5.73 4.41
C ASP A 22 -9.72 -5.21 5.38
N THR A 23 -8.46 -5.45 5.06
CA THR A 23 -7.36 -4.89 5.86
C THR A 23 -7.22 -3.41 5.55
N ILE A 24 -7.48 -2.56 6.54
CA ILE A 24 -7.33 -1.12 6.46
C ILE A 24 -6.11 -0.69 7.29
N VAL A 25 -5.18 0.01 6.66
CA VAL A 25 -4.07 0.68 7.34
C VAL A 25 -4.39 2.16 7.47
N VAL A 26 -4.12 2.73 8.63
CA VAL A 26 -4.25 4.18 8.89
C VAL A 26 -2.86 4.78 8.97
N LEU A 27 -2.59 5.80 8.15
CA LEU A 27 -1.47 6.71 8.31
C LEU A 27 -1.97 7.97 9.02
N ASP A 28 -1.64 8.12 10.29
CA ASP A 28 -1.92 9.34 11.06
C ASP A 28 -0.77 10.31 10.82
N THR A 29 -1.04 11.36 10.05
CA THR A 29 -0.04 12.35 9.66
C THR A 29 -0.17 13.63 10.44
N ASN A 30 0.82 14.54 10.32
CA ASN A 30 0.75 15.85 10.94
C ASN A 30 -0.37 16.77 10.40
N ILE A 31 -0.97 16.42 9.24
CA ILE A 31 -2.06 17.21 8.63
C ILE A 31 -3.38 16.45 8.49
N GLY A 32 -3.47 15.23 9.00
CA GLY A 32 -4.70 14.43 9.02
C GLY A 32 -4.46 12.94 8.81
N LYS A 33 -5.54 12.16 8.87
CA LYS A 33 -5.49 10.71 8.72
C LYS A 33 -5.84 10.28 7.29
N ILE A 34 -5.09 9.30 6.79
CA ILE A 34 -5.32 8.63 5.51
C ILE A 34 -5.59 7.15 5.80
N GLU A 35 -6.75 6.63 5.37
CA GLU A 35 -7.08 5.21 5.49
C GLU A 35 -6.86 4.53 4.13
N LEU A 36 -6.06 3.47 4.15
CA LEU A 36 -5.62 2.69 3.00
C LEU A 36 -6.24 1.31 3.05
N LYS A 37 -7.02 0.95 2.02
CA LYS A 37 -7.51 -0.43 1.83
C LYS A 37 -6.43 -1.23 1.11
N MET A 38 -6.04 -2.37 1.68
CA MET A 38 -5.04 -3.27 1.09
C MET A 38 -5.66 -4.24 0.09
N TYR A 39 -4.87 -4.66 -0.90
CA TYR A 39 -5.26 -5.61 -1.95
C TYR A 39 -4.48 -6.94 -1.88
N PRO A 40 -4.67 -7.77 -0.81
CA PRO A 40 -3.85 -8.97 -0.60
C PRO A 40 -4.02 -10.04 -1.69
N LYS A 41 -5.13 -10.04 -2.43
CA LYS A 41 -5.35 -10.95 -3.56
C LYS A 41 -4.63 -10.50 -4.84
N VAL A 42 -4.27 -9.22 -4.94
CA VAL A 42 -3.59 -8.62 -6.10
C VAL A 42 -2.08 -8.64 -5.91
N ALA A 43 -1.62 -8.23 -4.74
CA ALA A 43 -0.21 -8.06 -4.43
C ALA A 43 0.10 -8.57 -3.00
N PRO A 44 0.08 -9.90 -2.78
CA PRO A 44 0.26 -10.49 -1.46
C PRO A 44 1.59 -10.12 -0.81
N LEU A 45 2.71 -10.12 -1.55
CA LEU A 45 4.02 -9.77 -1.00
C LEU A 45 4.11 -8.30 -0.61
N ALA A 46 3.63 -7.39 -1.45
CA ALA A 46 3.64 -5.96 -1.14
C ALA A 46 2.75 -5.65 0.08
N VAL A 47 1.57 -6.30 0.19
CA VAL A 47 0.69 -6.15 1.35
C VAL A 47 1.33 -6.72 2.61
N GLU A 48 1.92 -7.91 2.55
CA GLU A 48 2.62 -8.52 3.69
C GLU A 48 3.77 -7.62 4.16
N ASN A 49 4.62 -7.17 3.25
CA ASN A 49 5.73 -6.27 3.52
C ASN A 49 5.24 -4.98 4.19
N PHE A 50 4.27 -4.29 3.59
CA PHE A 50 3.77 -3.03 4.11
C PHE A 50 3.10 -3.18 5.47
N THR A 51 2.20 -4.15 5.64
CA THR A 51 1.47 -4.36 6.90
C THR A 51 2.38 -4.84 8.04
N THR A 52 3.40 -5.61 7.75
CA THR A 52 4.41 -6.02 8.74
C THR A 52 5.26 -4.83 9.18
N HIS A 53 5.72 -3.99 8.26
CA HIS A 53 6.38 -2.73 8.60
C HIS A 53 5.49 -1.82 9.45
N VAL A 54 4.19 -1.72 9.14
CA VAL A 54 3.21 -0.97 9.94
C VAL A 54 3.10 -1.53 11.36
N LYS A 55 2.98 -2.84 11.53
CA LYS A 55 2.91 -3.51 12.84
C LYS A 55 4.17 -3.28 13.68
N ASN A 56 5.32 -3.24 13.03
CA ASN A 56 6.61 -3.01 13.68
C ASN A 56 6.91 -1.52 13.93
N GLY A 57 6.00 -0.61 13.58
CA GLY A 57 6.18 0.83 13.75
C GLY A 57 7.22 1.45 12.81
N TYR A 58 7.65 0.72 11.78
CA TYR A 58 8.71 1.15 10.85
C TYR A 58 8.44 2.50 10.19
N TYR A 59 7.18 2.78 9.84
CA TYR A 59 6.80 4.03 9.18
C TYR A 59 6.58 5.20 10.15
N ASN A 60 6.61 4.99 11.47
CA ASN A 60 6.43 6.06 12.44
C ASN A 60 7.59 7.06 12.39
N GLY A 61 7.27 8.34 12.25
CA GLY A 61 8.24 9.41 12.11
C GLY A 61 8.78 9.61 10.69
N LEU A 62 8.47 8.72 9.74
CA LEU A 62 8.93 8.86 8.37
C LEU A 62 8.17 9.95 7.62
N LYS A 63 8.83 10.55 6.62
CA LYS A 63 8.31 11.66 5.83
C LYS A 63 7.82 11.21 4.46
N PHE A 64 6.88 11.97 3.93
CA PHE A 64 6.69 12.04 2.48
C PHE A 64 7.76 12.96 1.91
N HIS A 65 8.85 12.37 1.46
CA HIS A 65 10.09 13.09 1.09
C HIS A 65 10.07 13.65 -0.34
N ARG A 66 9.08 13.27 -1.15
CA ARG A 66 8.92 13.74 -2.53
C ARG A 66 7.46 13.89 -2.87
N ILE A 67 7.06 15.08 -3.35
CA ILE A 67 5.70 15.40 -3.77
C ILE A 67 5.76 16.06 -5.14
N ILE A 68 5.08 15.46 -6.12
CA ILE A 68 4.92 16.04 -7.45
C ILE A 68 3.43 16.25 -7.70
N LYS A 69 3.02 17.51 -7.77
CA LYS A 69 1.63 17.89 -8.03
C LYS A 69 1.12 17.30 -9.34
N GLY A 70 -0.10 16.76 -9.33
CA GLY A 70 -0.70 16.07 -10.48
C GLY A 70 -0.09 14.70 -10.79
N PHE A 71 0.85 14.21 -9.95
CA PHE A 71 1.48 12.90 -10.16
C PHE A 71 1.37 12.00 -8.94
N MET A 72 2.18 12.23 -7.89
CA MET A 72 2.19 11.36 -6.70
C MET A 72 2.79 12.04 -5.46
N ILE A 73 2.50 11.47 -4.29
CA ILE A 73 3.23 11.71 -3.03
C ILE A 73 3.98 10.43 -2.65
N GLN A 74 5.27 10.51 -2.34
CA GLN A 74 6.15 9.37 -2.08
C GLN A 74 6.75 9.44 -0.67
N GLY A 75 6.72 8.31 0.04
CA GLY A 75 7.26 8.15 1.39
C GLY A 75 7.80 6.75 1.64
N GLY A 76 8.01 6.42 2.93
CA GLY A 76 8.46 5.08 3.35
C GLY A 76 9.98 4.87 3.29
N ASP A 77 10.76 5.94 3.13
CA ASP A 77 12.22 5.93 3.20
C ASP A 77 12.68 6.40 4.58
N PRO A 78 13.37 5.57 5.39
CA PRO A 78 13.91 5.98 6.69
C PRO A 78 15.00 7.06 6.60
N ARG A 79 15.67 7.20 5.44
CA ARG A 79 16.64 8.27 5.20
C ARG A 79 15.97 9.59 4.77
N GLY A 80 14.72 9.53 4.31
CA GLY A 80 13.95 10.70 3.89
C GLY A 80 14.52 11.43 2.66
N ASN A 81 15.30 10.77 1.83
CA ASN A 81 15.94 11.36 0.62
C ASN A 81 15.76 10.51 -0.65
N GLY A 82 15.00 9.41 -0.57
CA GLY A 82 14.71 8.51 -1.69
C GLY A 82 15.71 7.37 -1.90
N THR A 83 16.79 7.30 -1.10
CA THR A 83 17.87 6.32 -1.29
C THR A 83 17.85 5.15 -0.33
N GLY A 84 16.94 5.15 0.65
CA GLY A 84 16.85 4.15 1.69
C GLY A 84 15.62 3.26 1.60
N GLY A 85 15.48 2.41 2.59
CA GLY A 85 14.35 1.52 2.76
C GLY A 85 14.60 0.12 2.24
N GLU A 86 14.26 -0.84 3.08
CA GLU A 86 14.41 -2.26 2.77
C GLU A 86 13.09 -3.00 3.01
N SER A 87 12.93 -4.16 2.45
CA SER A 87 11.80 -5.04 2.72
C SER A 87 11.95 -5.74 4.08
N ILE A 88 10.86 -6.34 4.56
CA ILE A 88 10.87 -7.18 5.77
C ILE A 88 11.82 -8.39 5.64
N TRP A 89 12.13 -8.81 4.40
CA TRP A 89 13.04 -9.91 4.09
C TRP A 89 14.50 -9.48 3.94
N LYS A 90 14.83 -8.19 4.20
CA LYS A 90 16.18 -7.63 4.08
C LYS A 90 16.81 -7.76 2.67
N LYS A 91 15.98 -7.94 1.65
CA LYS A 91 16.34 -8.01 0.23
C LYS A 91 15.21 -7.48 -0.64
N PRO A 92 15.50 -6.98 -1.83
CA PRO A 92 14.46 -6.56 -2.77
C PRO A 92 13.50 -7.70 -3.11
N PHE A 93 12.23 -7.38 -3.38
CA PHE A 93 11.24 -8.36 -3.80
C PHE A 93 10.61 -8.02 -5.15
N LYS A 94 10.04 -9.04 -5.79
CA LYS A 94 9.49 -8.96 -7.15
C LYS A 94 8.25 -8.08 -7.21
N ASP A 95 7.98 -7.58 -8.43
CA ASP A 95 6.75 -6.89 -8.74
C ASP A 95 5.57 -7.88 -8.83
N GLU A 96 4.37 -7.36 -8.55
CA GLU A 96 3.12 -8.11 -8.60
C GLU A 96 2.12 -7.30 -9.43
N PHE A 97 1.64 -7.88 -10.53
CA PHE A 97 0.73 -7.23 -11.46
C PHE A 97 -0.54 -8.08 -11.64
N ALA A 98 -1.68 -7.41 -11.81
CA ALA A 98 -2.95 -8.03 -12.18
C ALA A 98 -3.58 -7.25 -13.33
N ASN A 99 -4.10 -7.95 -14.34
CA ASN A 99 -4.60 -7.34 -15.57
C ASN A 99 -5.75 -6.35 -15.37
N ASN A 100 -6.50 -6.49 -14.28
CA ASN A 100 -7.65 -5.65 -13.95
C ASN A 100 -7.35 -4.57 -12.90
N VAL A 101 -6.07 -4.42 -12.50
CA VAL A 101 -5.64 -3.40 -11.52
C VAL A 101 -4.55 -2.57 -12.18
N VAL A 102 -4.94 -1.40 -12.66
CA VAL A 102 -4.11 -0.50 -13.45
C VAL A 102 -4.16 0.93 -12.90
N PHE A 103 -3.21 1.77 -13.29
CA PHE A 103 -3.11 3.16 -12.85
C PHE A 103 -4.09 4.09 -13.61
N ASP A 104 -5.39 3.80 -13.55
CA ASP A 104 -6.46 4.50 -14.25
C ASP A 104 -7.13 5.64 -13.47
N LYS A 105 -6.79 5.78 -12.19
CA LYS A 105 -7.40 6.76 -11.28
C LYS A 105 -6.38 7.30 -10.25
N PRO A 106 -6.67 8.46 -9.61
CA PRO A 106 -5.90 8.91 -8.45
C PRO A 106 -6.17 8.05 -7.21
N PHE A 107 -5.33 8.26 -6.19
CA PHE A 107 -5.43 7.64 -4.87
C PHE A 107 -5.11 6.15 -4.80
N LEU A 108 -4.42 5.61 -5.81
CA LEU A 108 -3.85 4.27 -5.76
C LEU A 108 -2.56 4.27 -4.95
N LEU A 109 -2.39 3.23 -4.12
CA LEU A 109 -1.20 2.97 -3.33
C LEU A 109 -0.32 1.96 -4.06
N ALA A 110 0.93 2.32 -4.33
CA ALA A 110 1.85 1.47 -5.07
C ALA A 110 3.27 1.49 -4.50
N MET A 111 4.06 0.44 -4.79
CA MET A 111 5.47 0.34 -4.43
C MET A 111 6.32 1.25 -5.31
N ALA A 112 7.17 2.07 -4.68
CA ALA A 112 8.27 2.71 -5.37
C ALA A 112 9.42 1.70 -5.54
N ASN A 113 10.11 1.77 -6.67
CA ASN A 113 11.25 0.91 -6.99
C ASN A 113 12.27 1.64 -7.87
N SER A 114 13.45 1.05 -8.06
CA SER A 114 14.53 1.52 -8.93
C SER A 114 14.69 0.67 -10.19
N GLY A 115 13.60 0.07 -10.66
CA GLY A 115 13.55 -0.85 -11.77
C GLY A 115 12.90 -2.19 -11.37
N PRO A 116 12.79 -3.15 -12.30
CA PRO A 116 12.09 -4.41 -12.05
C PRO A 116 12.65 -5.18 -10.85
N LYS A 117 11.76 -5.68 -9.99
CA LYS A 117 12.09 -6.54 -8.84
C LYS A 117 12.97 -5.88 -7.77
N THR A 118 12.88 -4.54 -7.62
CA THR A 118 13.66 -3.79 -6.62
C THR A 118 12.80 -3.16 -5.53
N ASN A 119 11.63 -3.72 -5.24
CA ASN A 119 10.74 -3.21 -4.21
C ASN A 119 11.37 -3.35 -2.81
N GLY A 120 11.24 -2.29 -1.99
CA GLY A 120 11.71 -2.23 -0.61
C GLY A 120 10.60 -1.80 0.35
N SER A 121 10.80 -0.71 1.08
CA SER A 121 9.79 -0.12 1.96
C SER A 121 9.11 1.12 1.39
N GLN A 122 9.68 1.75 0.35
CA GLN A 122 9.14 2.98 -0.21
C GLN A 122 7.84 2.72 -0.99
N PHE A 123 6.90 3.64 -0.84
CA PHE A 123 5.60 3.61 -1.51
C PHE A 123 5.21 5.00 -1.99
N PHE A 124 4.23 5.06 -2.88
CA PHE A 124 3.61 6.32 -3.29
C PHE A 124 2.09 6.20 -3.41
N ILE A 125 1.43 7.34 -3.33
CA ILE A 125 -0.02 7.47 -3.57
C ILE A 125 -0.19 8.37 -4.80
N THR A 126 -0.92 7.89 -5.81
CA THR A 126 -1.16 8.65 -7.04
C THR A 126 -2.13 9.82 -6.82
N LEU A 127 -1.93 10.90 -7.58
CA LEU A 127 -2.76 12.12 -7.55
C LEU A 127 -3.59 12.29 -8.82
N ALA A 128 -3.28 11.53 -9.87
CA ALA A 128 -3.96 11.48 -11.15
C ALA A 128 -3.89 10.06 -11.74
N PRO A 129 -4.58 9.74 -12.84
CA PRO A 129 -4.29 8.56 -13.64
C PRO A 129 -2.83 8.61 -14.16
N THR A 130 -2.09 7.51 -13.99
CA THR A 130 -0.66 7.43 -14.33
C THR A 130 -0.36 6.16 -15.13
N GLY A 131 -1.12 5.94 -16.22
CA GLY A 131 -1.10 4.71 -17.02
C GLY A 131 0.28 4.27 -17.52
N TRP A 132 1.25 5.20 -17.62
CA TRP A 132 2.65 4.90 -17.99
C TRP A 132 3.41 4.08 -16.93
N LEU A 133 2.84 3.93 -15.73
CA LEU A 133 3.38 3.10 -14.63
C LEU A 133 2.88 1.65 -14.67
N ASN A 134 1.91 1.33 -15.54
CA ASN A 134 1.40 -0.03 -15.70
C ASN A 134 2.53 -1.00 -16.08
N GLY A 135 2.58 -2.15 -15.40
CA GLY A 135 3.64 -3.16 -15.60
C GLY A 135 5.02 -2.75 -15.08
N LYS A 136 5.14 -1.63 -14.34
CA LYS A 136 6.40 -1.14 -13.76
C LYS A 136 6.37 -1.02 -12.24
N HIS A 137 5.21 -0.71 -11.66
CA HIS A 137 5.02 -0.55 -10.22
C HIS A 137 3.86 -1.40 -9.73
N THR A 138 4.02 -2.03 -8.57
CA THR A 138 3.03 -2.88 -7.92
C THR A 138 1.97 -2.05 -7.22
N ILE A 139 0.71 -2.06 -7.71
CA ILE A 139 -0.43 -1.50 -6.98
C ILE A 139 -0.85 -2.50 -5.91
N PHE A 140 -0.88 -2.09 -4.65
CA PHE A 140 -1.21 -2.98 -3.53
C PHE A 140 -2.31 -2.44 -2.59
N GLY A 141 -2.95 -1.31 -2.97
CA GLY A 141 -4.06 -0.73 -2.22
C GLY A 141 -4.58 0.57 -2.81
N GLU A 142 -5.50 1.20 -2.10
CA GLU A 142 -6.04 2.52 -2.44
C GLU A 142 -6.44 3.30 -1.18
N VAL A 143 -6.52 4.63 -1.31
CA VAL A 143 -7.07 5.52 -0.28
C VAL A 143 -8.59 5.43 -0.28
N VAL A 144 -9.15 4.99 0.84
CA VAL A 144 -10.63 4.91 1.03
C VAL A 144 -11.17 6.06 1.88
N LYS A 145 -10.31 6.68 2.74
CA LYS A 145 -10.67 7.85 3.53
C LYS A 145 -9.47 8.78 3.68
N GLY A 146 -9.71 10.10 3.78
CA GLY A 146 -8.64 11.10 3.87
C GLY A 146 -8.10 11.53 2.50
N LYS A 147 -8.88 11.41 1.42
CA LYS A 147 -8.53 11.93 0.09
C LYS A 147 -8.27 13.44 0.10
N ASP A 148 -9.00 14.18 0.96
CA ASP A 148 -8.77 15.60 1.22
C ASP A 148 -7.41 15.87 1.85
N VAL A 149 -6.93 15.00 2.75
CA VAL A 149 -5.60 15.07 3.35
C VAL A 149 -4.52 14.85 2.28
N VAL A 150 -4.69 13.86 1.39
CA VAL A 150 -3.80 13.63 0.25
C VAL A 150 -3.76 14.84 -0.68
N ARG A 151 -4.92 15.50 -0.94
CA ARG A 151 -4.99 16.73 -1.73
C ARG A 151 -4.33 17.93 -1.04
N LYS A 152 -4.41 18.02 0.30
CA LYS A 152 -3.65 19.02 1.05
C LYS A 152 -2.15 18.80 0.90
N MET A 153 -1.67 17.55 0.99
CA MET A 153 -0.25 17.22 0.75
C MET A 153 0.19 17.59 -0.67
N GLU A 154 -0.65 17.34 -1.68
CA GLU A 154 -0.35 17.72 -3.07
C GLU A 154 -0.05 19.22 -3.25
N ASN A 155 -0.67 20.05 -2.43
CA ASN A 155 -0.59 21.51 -2.57
C ASN A 155 0.40 22.19 -1.61
N VAL A 156 1.23 21.42 -0.89
CA VAL A 156 2.31 22.00 -0.08
C VAL A 156 3.41 22.56 -0.97
N SER A 157 4.08 23.61 -0.49
CA SER A 157 5.24 24.14 -1.17
C SER A 157 6.37 23.11 -1.17
N VAL A 158 7.00 22.92 -2.33
CA VAL A 158 8.14 22.03 -2.52
C VAL A 158 9.33 22.82 -3.05
N SER A 159 10.55 22.34 -2.76
CA SER A 159 11.77 22.95 -3.28
C SER A 159 11.90 22.71 -4.79
N PRO A 160 12.33 23.74 -5.55
CA PRO A 160 12.57 23.61 -6.98
C PRO A 160 13.62 22.52 -7.28
N GLY A 161 13.37 21.73 -8.33
CA GLY A 161 14.29 20.72 -8.86
C GLY A 161 14.22 19.35 -8.21
N ASN A 162 14.04 19.24 -6.89
CA ASN A 162 14.01 17.93 -6.21
C ASN A 162 12.65 17.54 -5.63
N ASN A 163 11.65 18.45 -5.65
CA ASN A 163 10.27 18.22 -5.19
C ASN A 163 10.16 17.77 -3.71
N VAL A 164 11.10 18.17 -2.87
CA VAL A 164 11.08 17.93 -1.42
C VAL A 164 10.15 18.96 -0.77
N PRO A 165 9.17 18.55 0.07
CA PRO A 165 8.34 19.51 0.81
C PRO A 165 9.16 20.46 1.66
N MET A 166 8.87 21.77 1.58
CA MET A 166 9.55 22.81 2.40
C MET A 166 9.21 22.68 3.88
N PHE A 167 8.05 22.10 4.21
CA PHE A 167 7.65 21.72 5.55
C PHE A 167 7.37 20.21 5.59
N ASP A 168 7.96 19.53 6.55
CA ASP A 168 7.87 18.09 6.67
C ASP A 168 6.44 17.58 6.73
N GLN A 169 6.12 16.66 5.85
CA GLN A 169 4.88 15.89 5.85
C GLN A 169 5.15 14.54 6.51
N VAL A 170 4.81 14.41 7.80
CA VAL A 170 5.27 13.30 8.66
C VAL A 170 4.14 12.32 8.93
N ILE A 171 4.42 11.03 8.85
CA ILE A 171 3.60 9.95 9.40
C ILE A 171 3.89 9.86 10.89
N LYS A 172 3.04 10.46 11.74
CA LYS A 172 3.20 10.38 13.21
C LYS A 172 3.07 8.93 13.69
N LYS A 173 2.11 8.20 13.12
CA LYS A 173 1.84 6.80 13.45
C LYS A 173 1.18 6.08 12.29
N ALA A 174 1.62 4.85 12.01
CA ALA A 174 0.95 3.92 11.12
C ALA A 174 0.41 2.73 11.93
N TYR A 175 -0.84 2.30 11.66
CA TYR A 175 -1.44 1.16 12.37
C TYR A 175 -2.54 0.49 11.52
N ILE A 176 -2.80 -0.79 11.83
CA ILE A 176 -3.93 -1.52 11.23
C ILE A 176 -5.19 -1.18 12.02
N LYS A 177 -6.25 -0.79 11.31
CA LYS A 177 -7.56 -0.49 11.88
C LYS A 177 -8.23 -1.79 12.35
N LYS A 178 -8.67 -1.81 13.58
CA LYS A 178 -9.43 -2.93 14.17
C LYS A 178 -10.88 -2.96 13.69
#